data_e7b5c663c60061cf6936b4bc144d67d5
#
_entry.id   e7b5c663c60061cf6936b4bc144d67d5
#
_cell.length_a   1.000
_cell.length_b   1.000
_cell.length_c   1.000
_cell.angle_alpha   90.00
_cell.angle_beta   90.00
_cell.angle_gamma   90.00
#
_symmetry.space_group_name_H-M   'P 1'
#
loop_
_entity.id
_entity.type
_entity.pdbx_description
1 polymer ?
#
loop_
_entity_poly.entity_id
_entity_poly.type
_entity_poly.pdbx_seq_one_letter_code
_entity_poly.pdbx_strand_id
1 'polypeptide(L)'
;DGLFAVTQKGGITDLRLRISEALARNDRAAAAGLYERVLELDPRQVLSRTQQLDVANQLYTMGRFPQAAAAYEKYLSAYGNSPDADQVRLLLGIIYARDLHQYEVAEGHLRPLADRLTDERRREQCRHWLQVAVEALGRPAAEA
;
A
#
# COMPACT_ATOMS: atom_id res chain seq x y z
N ASP A 1 1.94 34.80 -7.62
CA ASP A 1 1.85 35.59 -6.46
C ASP A 1 2.30 34.90 -5.19
N GLY A 2 2.97 35.68 -4.32
CA GLY A 2 3.64 35.12 -3.14
C GLY A 2 2.70 34.49 -2.14
N LEU A 3 1.50 35.03 -1.99
CA LEU A 3 0.51 34.48 -1.06
C LEU A 3 0.03 33.10 -1.51
N PHE A 4 -0.22 32.93 -2.79
CA PHE A 4 -0.63 31.64 -3.33
C PHE A 4 0.47 30.58 -3.15
N ALA A 5 1.72 30.93 -3.45
CA ALA A 5 2.85 30.00 -3.28
C ALA A 5 3.04 29.61 -1.81
N VAL A 6 2.90 30.55 -0.88
CA VAL A 6 2.99 30.28 0.56
C VAL A 6 1.85 29.37 1.00
N THR A 7 0.64 29.61 0.51
CA THR A 7 -0.53 28.79 0.85
C THR A 7 -0.35 27.35 0.38
N GLN A 8 0.14 27.13 -0.86
CA GLN A 8 0.39 25.77 -1.36
C GLN A 8 1.48 25.06 -0.56
N LYS A 9 2.57 25.77 -0.28
CA LYS A 9 3.68 25.22 0.48
C LYS A 9 3.24 24.89 1.92
N GLY A 10 2.52 25.82 2.55
CA GLY A 10 1.93 25.61 3.85
C GLY A 10 0.83 24.55 3.82
N GLY A 11 0.16 24.40 2.66
CA GLY A 11 -0.90 23.41 2.50
C GLY A 11 -0.44 21.99 2.74
N ILE A 12 0.68 21.57 2.13
CA ILE A 12 1.22 20.22 2.34
C ILE A 12 1.66 20.05 3.80
N THR A 13 2.40 21.00 4.33
CA THR A 13 2.86 20.97 5.73
C THR A 13 1.68 20.90 6.68
N ASP A 14 0.68 21.73 6.46
CA ASP A 14 -0.52 21.75 7.29
C ASP A 14 -1.29 20.44 7.19
N LEU A 15 -1.45 19.90 5.98
CA LEU A 15 -2.14 18.63 5.78
C LEU A 15 -1.41 17.48 6.48
N ARG A 16 -0.09 17.45 6.39
CA ARG A 16 0.71 16.41 7.08
C ARG A 16 0.57 16.53 8.58
N LEU A 17 0.51 17.74 9.12
CA LEU A 17 0.27 17.95 10.55
C LEU A 17 -1.12 17.44 10.95
N ARG A 18 -2.13 17.74 10.14
CA ARG A 18 -3.50 17.27 10.39
C ARG A 18 -3.60 15.75 10.33
N ILE A 19 -2.85 15.11 9.42
CA ILE A 19 -2.76 13.65 9.36
C ILE A 19 -2.22 13.11 10.70
N SER A 20 -1.13 13.69 11.19
CA SER A 20 -0.55 13.29 12.47
C SER A 20 -1.55 13.43 13.61
N GLU A 21 -2.27 14.54 13.65
CA GLU A 21 -3.29 14.79 14.67
C GLU A 21 -4.45 13.79 14.56
N ALA A 22 -4.91 13.54 13.33
CA ALA A 22 -6.00 12.58 13.10
C ALA A 22 -5.60 11.17 13.54
N LEU A 23 -4.40 10.73 13.22
CA LEU A 23 -3.92 9.42 13.65
C LEU A 23 -3.72 9.35 15.16
N ALA A 24 -3.26 10.44 15.77
CA ALA A 24 -3.09 10.50 17.23
C ALA A 24 -4.43 10.34 17.98
N ARG A 25 -5.52 10.83 17.40
CA ARG A 25 -6.85 10.63 17.99
C ARG A 25 -7.59 9.43 17.41
N ASN A 26 -6.87 8.59 16.68
CA ASN A 26 -7.40 7.36 16.07
C ASN A 26 -8.52 7.61 15.05
N ASP A 27 -8.47 8.76 14.38
CA ASP A 27 -9.41 9.07 13.29
C ASP A 27 -8.75 8.75 11.95
N ARG A 28 -8.69 7.47 11.64
CA ARG A 28 -8.00 6.97 10.44
C ARG A 28 -8.70 7.37 9.15
N ALA A 29 -10.02 7.45 9.18
CA ALA A 29 -10.78 7.86 7.99
C ALA A 29 -10.43 9.30 7.60
N ALA A 30 -10.35 10.21 8.58
CA ALA A 30 -9.93 11.59 8.33
C ALA A 30 -8.50 11.64 7.80
N ALA A 31 -7.60 10.82 8.37
CA ALA A 31 -6.21 10.77 7.93
C ALA A 31 -6.12 10.33 6.47
N ALA A 32 -6.90 9.33 6.06
CA ALA A 32 -6.91 8.85 4.68
C ALA A 32 -7.39 9.94 3.70
N GLY A 33 -8.43 10.67 4.06
CA GLY A 33 -8.92 11.77 3.24
C GLY A 33 -7.90 12.89 3.08
N LEU A 34 -7.22 13.23 4.18
CA LEU A 34 -6.17 14.24 4.17
C LEU A 34 -4.96 13.78 3.34
N TYR A 35 -4.61 12.52 3.43
CA TYR A 35 -3.53 11.94 2.64
C TYR A 35 -3.81 12.07 1.14
N GLU A 36 -5.04 11.80 0.71
CA GLU A 36 -5.40 11.95 -0.70
C GLU A 36 -5.25 13.40 -1.15
N ARG A 37 -5.57 14.36 -0.29
CA ARG A 37 -5.36 15.78 -0.60
C ARG A 37 -3.87 16.12 -0.72
N VAL A 38 -3.02 15.52 0.12
CA VAL A 38 -1.56 15.70 -0.01
C VAL A 38 -1.10 15.22 -1.39
N LEU A 39 -1.58 14.06 -1.84
CA LEU A 39 -1.19 13.52 -3.14
C LEU A 39 -1.71 14.37 -4.31
N GLU A 40 -2.83 15.05 -4.17
CA GLU A 40 -3.30 15.99 -5.18
C GLU A 40 -2.33 17.15 -5.35
N LEU A 41 -1.73 17.61 -4.25
CA LEU A 41 -0.77 18.72 -4.29
C LEU A 41 0.62 18.25 -4.76
N ASP A 42 1.04 17.06 -4.32
CA ASP A 42 2.32 16.49 -4.74
C ASP A 42 2.23 14.96 -4.65
N PRO A 43 2.06 14.28 -5.80
CA PRO A 43 1.93 12.82 -5.82
C PRO A 43 3.18 12.07 -5.38
N ARG A 44 4.31 12.75 -5.20
CA ARG A 44 5.57 12.12 -4.75
C ARG A 44 5.68 12.05 -3.23
N GLN A 45 4.76 12.68 -2.51
CA GLN A 45 4.80 12.69 -1.05
C GLN A 45 4.64 11.28 -0.48
N VAL A 46 5.40 11.00 0.57
CA VAL A 46 5.25 9.79 1.38
C VAL A 46 5.29 10.20 2.86
N LEU A 47 4.45 9.57 3.65
CA LEU A 47 4.39 9.86 5.08
C LEU A 47 5.50 9.09 5.83
N SER A 48 5.62 9.31 7.14
CA SER A 48 6.52 8.50 7.96
C SER A 48 6.09 7.02 7.90
N ARG A 49 6.99 6.12 8.28
CA ARG A 49 6.77 4.67 8.12
C ARG A 49 5.44 4.19 8.69
N THR A 50 5.17 4.49 9.95
CA THR A 50 3.93 4.03 10.58
C THR A 50 2.70 4.73 10.02
N GLN A 51 2.80 6.03 9.73
CA GLN A 51 1.68 6.78 9.18
C GLN A 51 1.31 6.31 7.77
N GLN A 52 2.31 6.06 6.93
CA GLN A 52 2.07 5.56 5.58
C GLN A 52 1.35 4.22 5.62
N LEU A 53 1.76 3.34 6.52
CA LEU A 53 1.13 2.03 6.67
C LEU A 53 -0.29 2.14 7.22
N ASP A 54 -0.51 2.98 8.23
CA ASP A 54 -1.83 3.19 8.81
C ASP A 54 -2.82 3.72 7.77
N VAL A 55 -2.39 4.66 6.95
CA VAL A 55 -3.24 5.23 5.90
C VAL A 55 -3.53 4.21 4.80
N ALA A 56 -2.53 3.45 4.38
CA ALA A 56 -2.73 2.40 3.39
C ALA A 56 -3.73 1.36 3.91
N ASN A 57 -3.58 0.93 5.15
CA ASN A 57 -4.49 -0.02 5.78
C ASN A 57 -5.92 0.51 5.83
N GLN A 58 -6.07 1.81 6.12
CA GLN A 58 -7.40 2.43 6.17
C GLN A 58 -8.05 2.50 4.79
N LEU A 59 -7.28 2.84 3.77
CA LEU A 59 -7.79 2.83 2.39
C LEU A 59 -8.27 1.43 2.00
N TYR A 60 -7.52 0.41 2.40
CA TYR A 60 -7.91 -0.97 2.17
C TYR A 60 -9.23 -1.31 2.89
N THR A 61 -9.34 -0.93 4.16
CA THR A 61 -10.54 -1.16 4.96
C THR A 61 -11.77 -0.48 4.34
N MET A 62 -11.58 0.68 3.71
CA MET A 62 -12.64 1.41 3.03
C MET A 62 -12.99 0.84 1.65
N GLY A 63 -12.32 -0.21 1.23
CA GLY A 63 -12.54 -0.83 -0.07
C GLY A 63 -11.96 -0.02 -1.25
N ARG A 64 -11.09 0.92 -0.96
CA ARG A 64 -10.45 1.75 -1.99
C ARG A 64 -9.17 1.10 -2.46
N PHE A 65 -9.32 -0.02 -3.16
CA PHE A 65 -8.21 -0.91 -3.47
C PHE A 65 -7.14 -0.30 -4.38
N PRO A 66 -7.46 0.44 -5.44
CA PRO A 66 -6.40 1.09 -6.22
C PRO A 66 -5.58 2.08 -5.40
N GLN A 67 -6.25 2.87 -4.57
CA GLN A 67 -5.58 3.85 -3.72
C GLN A 67 -4.76 3.17 -2.62
N ALA A 68 -5.31 2.09 -2.05
CA ALA A 68 -4.58 1.30 -1.05
C ALA A 68 -3.31 0.69 -1.66
N ALA A 69 -3.44 0.09 -2.84
CA ALA A 69 -2.30 -0.51 -3.53
C ALA A 69 -1.20 0.54 -3.80
N ALA A 70 -1.59 1.72 -4.29
CA ALA A 70 -0.63 2.80 -4.52
C ALA A 70 0.07 3.23 -3.23
N ALA A 71 -0.68 3.31 -2.12
CA ALA A 71 -0.10 3.69 -0.82
C ALA A 71 0.85 2.62 -0.28
N TYR A 72 0.53 1.34 -0.46
CA TYR A 72 1.43 0.25 -0.09
C TYR A 72 2.68 0.22 -0.97
N GLU A 73 2.56 0.50 -2.27
CA GLU A 73 3.72 0.60 -3.15
C GLU A 73 4.67 1.70 -2.69
N LYS A 74 4.13 2.86 -2.30
CA LYS A 74 4.94 3.94 -1.73
C LYS A 74 5.64 3.50 -0.44
N TYR A 75 4.93 2.78 0.41
CA TYR A 75 5.51 2.22 1.63
C TYR A 75 6.72 1.35 1.30
N LEU A 76 6.57 0.42 0.36
CA LEU A 76 7.66 -0.49 0.00
C LEU A 76 8.82 0.24 -0.67
N SER A 77 8.55 1.27 -1.46
CA SER A 77 9.60 2.06 -2.10
C SER A 77 10.45 2.80 -1.06
N ALA A 78 9.81 3.35 -0.03
CA ALA A 78 10.50 4.14 0.99
C ALA A 78 11.02 3.27 2.15
N TYR A 79 10.32 2.20 2.49
CA TYR A 79 10.57 1.42 3.70
C TYR A 79 10.65 -0.09 3.43
N GLY A 80 11.17 -0.46 2.27
CA GLY A 80 11.21 -1.86 1.81
C GLY A 80 12.03 -2.81 2.68
N ASN A 81 12.85 -2.29 3.58
CA ASN A 81 13.64 -3.09 4.50
C ASN A 81 13.08 -3.12 5.92
N SER A 82 11.89 -2.56 6.13
CA SER A 82 11.26 -2.57 7.44
C SER A 82 10.84 -3.99 7.85
N PRO A 83 10.65 -4.24 9.16
CA PRO A 83 10.17 -5.56 9.62
C PRO A 83 8.82 -5.96 9.03
N ASP A 84 7.99 -4.98 8.63
CA ASP A 84 6.65 -5.24 8.09
C ASP A 84 6.64 -5.38 6.57
N ALA A 85 7.79 -5.20 5.91
CA ALA A 85 7.82 -5.12 4.44
C ALA A 85 7.28 -6.38 3.76
N ASP A 86 7.65 -7.57 4.22
CA ASP A 86 7.19 -8.81 3.59
C ASP A 86 5.69 -9.02 3.81
N GLN A 87 5.17 -8.61 4.95
CA GLN A 87 3.74 -8.65 5.23
C GLN A 87 2.98 -7.72 4.28
N VAL A 88 3.53 -6.53 4.03
CA VAL A 88 2.96 -5.58 3.08
C VAL A 88 3.02 -6.13 1.66
N ARG A 89 4.12 -6.76 1.27
CA ARG A 89 4.24 -7.39 -0.06
C ARG A 89 3.19 -8.47 -0.25
N LEU A 90 2.94 -9.28 0.77
CA LEU A 90 1.91 -10.32 0.70
C LEU A 90 0.53 -9.70 0.50
N LEU A 91 0.17 -8.73 1.33
CA LEU A 91 -1.12 -8.06 1.22
C LEU A 91 -1.29 -7.40 -0.13
N LEU A 92 -0.27 -6.71 -0.59
CA LEU A 92 -0.29 -6.02 -1.88
C LEU A 92 -0.48 -7.01 -3.03
N GLY A 93 0.24 -8.13 -2.99
CA GLY A 93 0.06 -9.20 -3.99
C GLY A 93 -1.36 -9.74 -4.00
N ILE A 94 -1.94 -9.93 -2.83
CA ILE A 94 -3.32 -10.40 -2.70
C ILE A 94 -4.30 -9.36 -3.27
N ILE A 95 -4.10 -8.10 -2.97
CA ILE A 95 -4.95 -7.02 -3.51
C ILE A 95 -4.92 -7.03 -5.04
N TYR A 96 -3.74 -7.13 -5.62
CA TYR A 96 -3.61 -7.17 -7.07
C TYR A 96 -4.32 -8.39 -7.68
N ALA A 97 -4.18 -9.56 -7.06
CA ALA A 97 -4.80 -10.78 -7.59
C ALA A 97 -6.32 -10.80 -7.38
N ARG A 98 -6.75 -10.52 -6.14
CA ARG A 98 -8.14 -10.70 -5.74
C ARG A 98 -9.04 -9.54 -6.12
N ASP A 99 -8.54 -8.31 -5.89
CA ASP A 99 -9.39 -7.12 -5.96
C ASP A 99 -9.21 -6.34 -7.26
N LEU A 100 -7.99 -6.30 -7.80
CA LEU A 100 -7.68 -5.50 -8.99
C LEU A 100 -7.49 -6.35 -10.25
N HIS A 101 -7.40 -7.66 -10.11
CA HIS A 101 -7.21 -8.59 -11.23
C HIS A 101 -6.00 -8.22 -12.11
N GLN A 102 -4.96 -7.72 -11.46
CA GLN A 102 -3.68 -7.42 -12.11
C GLN A 102 -2.71 -8.54 -11.77
N TYR A 103 -2.85 -9.65 -12.50
CA TYR A 103 -2.20 -10.91 -12.13
C TYR A 103 -0.70 -10.91 -12.32
N GLU A 104 -0.20 -10.19 -13.31
CA GLU A 104 1.23 -10.09 -13.55
C GLU A 104 1.94 -9.37 -12.41
N VAL A 105 1.36 -8.26 -11.96
CA VAL A 105 1.88 -7.50 -10.83
C VAL A 105 1.81 -8.35 -9.56
N ALA A 106 0.68 -9.04 -9.37
CA ALA A 106 0.49 -9.93 -8.22
C ALA A 106 1.57 -11.00 -8.19
N GLU A 107 1.84 -11.65 -9.32
CA GLU A 107 2.88 -12.66 -9.42
C GLU A 107 4.24 -12.10 -9.03
N GLY A 108 4.56 -10.90 -9.50
CA GLY A 108 5.83 -10.24 -9.19
C GLY A 108 6.06 -10.02 -7.70
N HIS A 109 5.00 -9.73 -6.95
CA HIS A 109 5.09 -9.55 -5.50
C HIS A 109 5.11 -10.90 -4.76
N LEU A 110 4.28 -11.85 -5.18
CA LEU A 110 4.05 -13.08 -4.44
C LEU A 110 5.12 -14.14 -4.65
N ARG A 111 5.66 -14.25 -5.86
CA ARG A 111 6.63 -15.31 -6.18
C ARG A 111 7.88 -15.26 -5.30
N PRO A 112 8.52 -14.10 -5.10
CA PRO A 112 9.70 -14.05 -4.23
C PRO A 112 9.39 -14.38 -2.77
N LEU A 113 8.13 -14.13 -2.34
CA LEU A 113 7.73 -14.37 -0.97
C LEU A 113 7.51 -15.85 -0.65
N ALA A 114 7.14 -16.64 -1.64
CA ALA A 114 6.74 -18.05 -1.42
C ALA A 114 7.80 -18.84 -0.67
N ASP A 115 9.07 -18.57 -0.94
CA ASP A 115 10.18 -19.27 -0.29
C ASP A 115 10.73 -18.54 0.93
N ARG A 116 10.32 -17.31 1.15
CA ARG A 116 10.89 -16.44 2.17
C ARG A 116 10.05 -16.37 3.44
N LEU A 117 8.75 -16.57 3.32
CA LEU A 117 7.85 -16.53 4.47
C LEU A 117 8.05 -17.75 5.35
N THR A 118 8.15 -17.51 6.65
CA THR A 118 8.32 -18.59 7.65
C THR A 118 7.02 -18.97 8.32
N ASP A 119 6.06 -18.04 8.40
CA ASP A 119 4.76 -18.33 8.99
C ASP A 119 3.93 -19.17 8.01
N GLU A 120 3.50 -20.34 8.48
CA GLU A 120 2.80 -21.33 7.65
C GLU A 120 1.51 -20.77 7.03
N ARG A 121 0.74 -20.06 7.82
CA ARG A 121 -0.53 -19.50 7.37
C ARG A 121 -0.32 -18.48 6.24
N ARG A 122 0.69 -17.64 6.40
CA ARG A 122 1.03 -16.63 5.37
C ARG A 122 1.60 -17.29 4.12
N ARG A 123 2.39 -18.35 4.31
CA ARG A 123 2.91 -19.12 3.17
C ARG A 123 1.78 -19.73 2.36
N GLU A 124 0.78 -20.29 3.02
CA GLU A 124 -0.38 -20.86 2.34
C GLU A 124 -1.17 -19.81 1.59
N GLN A 125 -1.40 -18.64 2.22
CA GLN A 125 -2.06 -17.52 1.55
C GLN A 125 -1.28 -17.08 0.32
N CYS A 126 0.04 -16.97 0.46
CA CYS A 126 0.91 -16.57 -0.64
C CYS A 126 0.81 -17.58 -1.80
N ARG A 127 0.94 -18.85 -1.51
CA ARG A 127 0.86 -19.90 -2.52
C ARG A 127 -0.50 -19.92 -3.21
N HIS A 128 -1.56 -19.77 -2.45
CA HIS A 128 -2.92 -19.77 -3.00
C HIS A 128 -3.09 -18.63 -4.03
N TRP A 129 -2.76 -17.41 -3.65
CA TRP A 129 -2.95 -16.28 -4.55
C TRP A 129 -1.94 -16.25 -5.68
N LEU A 130 -0.74 -16.77 -5.46
CA LEU A 130 0.22 -16.94 -6.53
C LEU A 130 -0.32 -17.90 -7.57
N GLN A 131 -0.92 -19.02 -7.13
CA GLN A 131 -1.53 -19.98 -8.04
C GLN A 131 -2.68 -19.37 -8.82
N VAL A 132 -3.54 -18.60 -8.15
CA VAL A 132 -4.63 -17.88 -8.82
C VAL A 132 -4.09 -16.99 -9.94
N ALA A 133 -3.03 -16.24 -9.65
CA ALA A 133 -2.43 -15.32 -10.63
C ALA A 133 -1.82 -16.10 -11.80
N VAL A 134 -1.08 -17.16 -11.51
CA VAL A 134 -0.41 -17.98 -12.52
C VAL A 134 -1.43 -18.63 -13.45
N GLU A 135 -2.50 -19.19 -12.89
CA GLU A 135 -3.56 -19.81 -13.68
C GLU A 135 -4.29 -18.80 -14.55
N ALA A 136 -4.57 -17.61 -13.99
CA ALA A 136 -5.23 -16.54 -14.75
C ALA A 136 -4.35 -16.06 -15.92
N LEU A 137 -3.04 -16.15 -15.79
CA LEU A 137 -2.10 -15.80 -16.86
C LEU A 137 -1.89 -16.94 -17.86
N GLY A 138 -2.53 -18.08 -17.62
CA GLY A 138 -2.39 -19.25 -18.50
C GLY A 138 -1.06 -19.98 -18.38
N ARG A 139 -0.35 -19.83 -17.24
CA ARG A 139 0.92 -20.49 -16.99
C ARG A 139 0.73 -21.80 -16.24
N PRO A 140 1.60 -22.81 -16.47
CA PRO A 140 1.51 -24.03 -15.69
C PRO A 140 1.80 -23.79 -14.21
N ALA A 141 1.05 -24.46 -13.32
CA ALA A 141 1.24 -24.33 -11.87
C ALA A 141 2.65 -24.74 -11.45
N ALA A 142 3.28 -25.67 -12.18
CA ALA A 142 4.64 -26.14 -11.90
C ALA A 142 5.68 -25.02 -12.00
N GLU A 143 5.38 -23.94 -12.72
CA GLU A 143 6.26 -22.77 -12.83
C GLU A 143 6.05 -21.79 -11.65
N ALA A 144 5.04 -22.01 -10.89
CA ALA A 144 4.81 -21.25 -9.68
C ALA A 144 5.65 -21.78 -8.48
#